data_56b52332a3807c2ad23ec7f734d1bcf5
#
_entry.id   56b52332a3807c2ad23ec7f734d1bcf5
#
_cell.length_a   1.000
_cell.length_b   1.000
_cell.length_c   1.000
_cell.angle_alpha   90.00
_cell.angle_beta   90.00
_cell.angle_gamma   90.00
#
_symmetry.space_group_name_H-M   'P 1'
#
loop_
_entity.id
_entity.type
_entity.pdbx_description
1 polymer ?
#
loop_
_entity_poly.entity_id
_entity_poly.type
_entity_poly.pdbx_seq_one_letter_code
_entity_poly.pdbx_strand_id
1 'polypeptide(L)'
;MLSYGMTTNDRLGDVLHYTAFSSHPDGGNPAGVVLDASGLDDTAMAAVAADVGYSESAFLTGPPEGLAGAPGRAFTIRYFSPRAEVPFCGHATIATAVALAERIGPGDLVFATRAGTVPVTVTREADGTLRATLTSVEPRVEEIGPEELAEALAALGWPSADLDPRLPARIAFAGARHLVLGAGSRERLADLSYDFERLAALMGKLDLTTVQLVWRASDTVFHVRDPFPVGGVVEDPATGAAAAAFGAYARELALVPPESVLTLHQGEDMGRPSVLTVTLHAGDPKVRVGGAGARMPR
;
A
#
# COMPACT_ATOMS: atom_id res chain seq x y z
N MET A 1 -27.31 -1.54 38.06
CA MET A 1 -26.11 -0.95 37.47
C MET A 1 -26.38 -0.77 35.98
N LEU A 2 -26.72 0.44 35.55
CA LEU A 2 -26.96 0.73 34.13
C LEU A 2 -25.59 0.90 33.44
N SER A 3 -25.27 -0.03 32.53
CA SER A 3 -24.12 0.12 31.64
C SER A 3 -24.44 1.28 30.70
N TYR A 4 -23.77 2.40 30.88
CA TYR A 4 -23.72 3.46 29.89
C TYR A 4 -22.98 2.91 28.68
N GLY A 5 -23.71 2.52 27.64
CA GLY A 5 -23.11 2.23 26.33
C GLY A 5 -22.44 3.50 25.84
N MET A 6 -21.10 3.45 25.63
CA MET A 6 -20.37 4.52 24.96
C MET A 6 -21.02 4.78 23.60
N THR A 7 -21.32 6.03 23.29
CA THR A 7 -21.86 6.41 21.98
C THR A 7 -20.78 6.28 20.91
N THR A 8 -21.18 6.14 19.64
CA THR A 8 -20.24 6.09 18.50
C THR A 8 -19.29 7.30 18.52
N ASN A 9 -19.77 8.45 18.99
CA ASN A 9 -18.97 9.69 19.10
C ASN A 9 -17.86 9.63 20.16
N ASP A 10 -18.04 8.87 21.26
CA ASP A 10 -17.00 8.66 22.28
C ASP A 10 -15.87 7.75 21.74
N ARG A 11 -16.19 6.87 20.77
CA ARG A 11 -15.25 5.93 20.15
C ARG A 11 -14.40 6.58 19.05
N LEU A 12 -14.93 7.56 18.32
CA LEU A 12 -14.20 8.37 17.34
C LEU A 12 -13.07 9.20 18.00
N GLY A 13 -13.16 9.47 19.30
CA GLY A 13 -12.10 10.13 20.08
C GLY A 13 -10.77 9.39 20.08
N ASP A 14 -10.78 8.08 19.91
CA ASP A 14 -9.60 7.21 19.98
C ASP A 14 -8.97 6.89 18.62
N VAL A 15 -9.59 7.33 17.51
CA VAL A 15 -9.02 7.16 16.18
C VAL A 15 -7.91 8.16 15.94
N LEU A 16 -6.73 7.64 15.64
CA LEU A 16 -5.59 8.42 15.17
C LEU A 16 -5.61 8.51 13.66
N HIS A 17 -5.25 9.66 13.13
CA HIS A 17 -5.13 9.88 11.69
C HIS A 17 -3.66 9.95 11.33
N TYR A 18 -3.21 9.02 10.47
CA TYR A 18 -1.83 8.96 9.98
C TYR A 18 -1.81 8.86 8.46
N THR A 19 -0.77 9.39 7.89
CA THR A 19 -0.44 9.13 6.47
C THR A 19 0.76 8.20 6.40
N ALA A 20 0.75 7.29 5.44
CA ALA A 20 1.88 6.42 5.12
C ALA A 20 2.58 6.90 3.84
N PHE A 21 3.89 6.62 3.75
CA PHE A 21 4.76 6.97 2.62
C PHE A 21 4.98 8.47 2.44
N SER A 22 4.76 9.25 3.48
CA SER A 22 5.11 10.67 3.54
C SER A 22 5.54 11.07 4.96
N SER A 23 6.53 11.93 5.08
CA SER A 23 6.90 12.61 6.33
C SER A 23 6.04 13.86 6.59
N HIS A 24 5.17 14.21 5.65
CA HIS A 24 4.30 15.39 5.74
C HIS A 24 2.82 14.98 5.75
N PRO A 25 1.97 15.57 6.60
CA PRO A 25 0.56 15.16 6.74
C PRO A 25 -0.29 15.35 5.48
N ASP A 26 0.07 16.30 4.60
CA ASP A 26 -0.66 16.57 3.36
C ASP A 26 -0.28 15.62 2.20
N GLY A 27 0.80 14.83 2.36
CA GLY A 27 1.21 13.82 1.40
C GLY A 27 0.76 12.41 1.83
N GLY A 28 1.24 11.41 1.08
CA GLY A 28 1.06 10.00 1.42
C GLY A 28 -0.36 9.48 1.30
N ASN A 29 -0.56 8.26 1.77
CA ASN A 29 -1.84 7.58 1.79
C ASN A 29 -2.41 7.58 3.23
N PRO A 30 -3.57 8.23 3.47
CA PRO A 30 -4.14 8.35 4.80
C PRO A 30 -4.75 7.04 5.29
N ALA A 31 -4.63 6.78 6.58
CA ALA A 31 -5.27 5.68 7.28
C ALA A 31 -5.76 6.10 8.67
N GLY A 32 -6.92 5.59 9.06
CA GLY A 32 -7.36 5.60 10.45
C GLY A 32 -6.61 4.52 11.24
N VAL A 33 -6.20 4.82 12.47
CA VAL A 33 -5.47 3.87 13.32
C VAL A 33 -6.10 3.84 14.70
N VAL A 34 -6.60 2.67 15.11
CA VAL A 34 -7.11 2.39 16.45
C VAL A 34 -6.14 1.43 17.14
N LEU A 35 -5.35 1.94 18.07
CA LEU A 35 -4.28 1.17 18.72
C LEU A 35 -4.77 0.22 19.83
N ASP A 36 -6.00 0.36 20.30
CA ASP A 36 -6.68 -0.62 21.14
C ASP A 36 -8.14 -0.75 20.71
N ALA A 37 -8.42 -1.79 19.97
CA ALA A 37 -9.74 -2.15 19.48
C ALA A 37 -10.36 -3.34 20.25
N SER A 38 -9.82 -3.72 21.40
CA SER A 38 -10.27 -4.90 22.16
C SER A 38 -11.74 -4.83 22.57
N GLY A 39 -12.31 -3.62 22.69
CA GLY A 39 -13.70 -3.39 23.00
C GLY A 39 -14.63 -3.23 21.79
N LEU A 40 -14.14 -3.39 20.56
CA LEU A 40 -14.91 -3.20 19.33
C LEU A 40 -15.25 -4.55 18.67
N ASP A 41 -16.50 -4.73 18.33
CA ASP A 41 -16.96 -5.81 17.45
C ASP A 41 -16.82 -5.41 15.96
N ASP A 42 -17.09 -6.34 15.06
CA ASP A 42 -16.98 -6.15 13.60
C ASP A 42 -17.85 -4.98 13.11
N THR A 43 -19.06 -4.85 13.66
CA THR A 43 -20.00 -3.78 13.30
C THR A 43 -19.46 -2.42 13.72
N ALA A 44 -18.89 -2.33 14.91
CA ALA A 44 -18.31 -1.10 15.43
C ALA A 44 -17.05 -0.70 14.64
N MET A 45 -16.16 -1.65 14.29
CA MET A 45 -14.99 -1.39 13.46
C MET A 45 -15.38 -0.89 12.06
N ALA A 46 -16.39 -1.52 11.44
CA ALA A 46 -16.91 -1.09 10.14
C ALA A 46 -17.52 0.32 10.20
N ALA A 47 -18.27 0.63 11.26
CA ALA A 47 -18.86 1.96 11.47
C ALA A 47 -17.77 3.03 11.62
N VAL A 48 -16.73 2.76 12.43
CA VAL A 48 -15.59 3.67 12.59
C VAL A 48 -14.88 3.90 11.26
N ALA A 49 -14.62 2.85 10.47
CA ALA A 49 -13.98 2.98 9.17
C ALA A 49 -14.82 3.82 8.19
N ALA A 50 -16.15 3.63 8.20
CA ALA A 50 -17.07 4.43 7.39
C ALA A 50 -17.08 5.91 7.79
N ASP A 51 -17.07 6.21 9.10
CA ASP A 51 -17.05 7.58 9.61
C ASP A 51 -15.72 8.29 9.32
N VAL A 52 -14.59 7.56 9.39
CA VAL A 52 -13.26 8.07 9.03
C VAL A 52 -13.17 8.39 7.52
N GLY A 53 -13.79 7.56 6.68
CA GLY A 53 -13.92 7.78 5.24
C GLY A 53 -12.64 7.65 4.42
N TYR A 54 -11.52 7.16 5.00
CA TYR A 54 -10.32 6.81 4.26
C TYR A 54 -10.51 5.47 3.54
N SER A 55 -9.60 5.15 2.62
CA SER A 55 -9.65 3.85 1.92
C SER A 55 -9.66 2.69 2.90
N GLU A 56 -8.81 2.75 3.94
CA GLU A 56 -8.80 1.78 5.05
C GLU A 56 -8.50 2.43 6.40
N SER A 57 -9.01 1.76 7.44
CA SER A 57 -8.66 1.97 8.84
C SER A 57 -8.14 0.67 9.45
N ALA A 58 -7.12 0.76 10.30
CA ALA A 58 -6.50 -0.37 10.98
C ALA A 58 -6.90 -0.41 12.46
N PHE A 59 -7.20 -1.61 12.93
CA PHE A 59 -7.66 -1.89 14.30
C PHE A 59 -6.74 -2.92 14.95
N LEU A 60 -6.09 -2.54 16.05
CA LEU A 60 -5.22 -3.42 16.79
C LEU A 60 -5.92 -4.06 17.98
N THR A 61 -5.62 -5.33 18.17
CA THR A 61 -5.96 -6.07 19.41
C THR A 61 -4.73 -6.84 19.88
N GLY A 62 -4.84 -7.47 21.06
CA GLY A 62 -3.78 -8.34 21.59
C GLY A 62 -3.38 -9.43 20.58
N PRO A 63 -2.14 -9.94 20.68
CA PRO A 63 -1.67 -11.00 19.78
C PRO A 63 -2.44 -12.29 20.01
N PRO A 64 -2.64 -13.12 18.96
CA PRO A 64 -3.16 -14.46 19.12
C PRO A 64 -2.13 -15.35 19.85
N GLU A 65 -2.62 -16.44 20.46
CA GLU A 65 -1.76 -17.40 21.11
C GLU A 65 -0.71 -17.98 20.13
N GLY A 66 0.54 -18.05 20.57
CA GLY A 66 1.64 -18.60 19.77
C GLY A 66 2.24 -17.66 18.72
N LEU A 67 1.77 -16.41 18.59
CA LEU A 67 2.44 -15.45 17.72
C LEU A 67 3.81 -15.07 18.27
N ALA A 68 4.87 -15.45 17.54
CA ALA A 68 6.24 -15.10 17.92
C ALA A 68 6.50 -13.61 17.76
N GLY A 69 7.08 -12.98 18.80
CA GLY A 69 7.44 -11.56 18.80
C GLY A 69 7.94 -11.14 20.18
N ALA A 70 8.62 -10.00 20.25
CA ALA A 70 9.04 -9.45 21.54
C ALA A 70 7.81 -9.01 22.36
N PRO A 71 7.87 -9.07 23.71
CA PRO A 71 6.76 -8.63 24.56
C PRO A 71 6.32 -7.19 24.24
N GLY A 72 5.01 -6.99 24.04
CA GLY A 72 4.42 -5.70 23.70
C GLY A 72 4.70 -5.23 22.26
N ARG A 73 5.22 -6.10 21.39
CA ARG A 73 5.54 -5.78 19.98
C ARG A 73 4.90 -6.74 18.97
N ALA A 74 3.98 -7.60 19.43
CA ALA A 74 3.19 -8.49 18.60
C ALA A 74 1.71 -8.17 18.80
N PHE A 75 0.94 -8.08 17.71
CA PHE A 75 -0.46 -7.67 17.70
C PHE A 75 -1.26 -8.43 16.65
N THR A 76 -2.56 -8.54 16.88
CA THR A 76 -3.51 -8.80 15.79
C THR A 76 -3.87 -7.45 15.16
N ILE A 77 -3.90 -7.36 13.83
CA ILE A 77 -4.32 -6.19 13.09
C ILE A 77 -5.41 -6.57 12.08
N ARG A 78 -6.48 -5.80 12.07
CA ARG A 78 -7.59 -5.93 11.13
C ARG A 78 -7.76 -4.64 10.37
N TYR A 79 -8.20 -4.74 9.12
CA TYR A 79 -8.35 -3.59 8.23
C TYR A 79 -9.76 -3.52 7.70
N PHE A 80 -10.37 -2.35 7.79
CA PHE A 80 -11.69 -2.09 7.27
C PHE A 80 -11.67 -0.91 6.33
N SER A 81 -12.21 -1.12 5.13
CA SER A 81 -12.66 -0.04 4.25
C SER A 81 -14.05 0.42 4.70
N PRO A 82 -14.59 1.54 4.17
CA PRO A 82 -15.97 1.94 4.41
C PRO A 82 -17.03 0.90 4.01
N ARG A 83 -16.65 -0.12 3.23
CA ARG A 83 -17.59 -1.11 2.66
C ARG A 83 -17.41 -2.51 3.24
N ALA A 84 -16.19 -2.90 3.58
CA ALA A 84 -15.88 -4.27 3.98
C ALA A 84 -14.55 -4.37 4.72
N GLU A 85 -14.38 -5.46 5.47
CA GLU A 85 -13.07 -5.88 5.96
C GLU A 85 -12.22 -6.41 4.82
N VAL A 86 -10.94 -6.00 4.78
CA VAL A 86 -9.96 -6.50 3.83
C VAL A 86 -8.88 -7.33 4.53
N PRO A 87 -8.33 -8.37 3.89
CA PRO A 87 -7.41 -9.30 4.55
C PRO A 87 -6.05 -8.68 4.88
N PHE A 88 -5.63 -7.65 4.13
CA PHE A 88 -4.36 -6.95 4.31
C PHE A 88 -4.40 -5.56 3.66
N CYS A 89 -3.69 -4.62 4.29
CA CYS A 89 -3.50 -3.27 3.73
C CYS A 89 -2.10 -2.74 4.08
N GLY A 90 -1.25 -2.52 3.06
CA GLY A 90 0.15 -2.13 3.24
C GLY A 90 0.32 -0.75 3.86
N HIS A 91 -0.37 0.29 3.33
CA HIS A 91 -0.23 1.65 3.83
C HIS A 91 -0.79 1.79 5.25
N ALA A 92 -1.93 1.15 5.56
CA ALA A 92 -2.47 1.17 6.92
C ALA A 92 -1.56 0.42 7.91
N THR A 93 -0.82 -0.61 7.46
CA THR A 93 0.22 -1.28 8.26
C THR A 93 1.38 -0.34 8.57
N ILE A 94 1.90 0.39 7.56
CA ILE A 94 2.97 1.39 7.74
C ILE A 94 2.52 2.49 8.70
N ALA A 95 1.33 3.07 8.48
CA ALA A 95 0.74 4.10 9.34
C ALA A 95 0.63 3.62 10.81
N THR A 96 0.12 2.40 11.01
CA THR A 96 -0.04 1.79 12.33
C THR A 96 1.31 1.53 13.00
N ALA A 97 2.30 1.02 12.26
CA ALA A 97 3.63 0.76 12.79
C ALA A 97 4.32 2.06 13.24
N VAL A 98 4.19 3.14 12.48
CA VAL A 98 4.69 4.46 12.86
C VAL A 98 3.96 4.98 14.11
N ALA A 99 2.63 4.89 14.15
CA ALA A 99 1.84 5.32 15.32
C ALA A 99 2.19 4.56 16.60
N LEU A 100 2.48 3.24 16.48
CA LEU A 100 3.01 2.45 17.60
C LEU A 100 4.39 2.91 18.02
N ALA A 101 5.30 3.11 17.05
CA ALA A 101 6.69 3.48 17.33
C ALA A 101 6.82 4.86 17.98
N GLU A 102 5.87 5.77 17.80
CA GLU A 102 5.81 7.02 18.55
C GLU A 102 5.56 6.79 20.06
N ARG A 103 4.88 5.69 20.43
CA ARG A 103 4.53 5.36 21.81
C ARG A 103 5.53 4.44 22.48
N ILE A 104 5.99 3.39 21.76
CA ILE A 104 6.81 2.32 22.33
C ILE A 104 8.25 2.30 21.80
N GLY A 105 8.62 3.30 21.00
CA GLY A 105 9.93 3.40 20.34
C GLY A 105 10.05 2.57 19.06
N PRO A 106 11.05 2.86 18.20
CA PRO A 106 11.34 2.10 17.00
C PRO A 106 11.76 0.66 17.32
N GLY A 107 11.85 -0.20 16.31
CA GLY A 107 12.23 -1.61 16.41
C GLY A 107 11.25 -2.52 15.68
N ASP A 108 11.43 -3.82 15.85
CA ASP A 108 10.63 -4.84 15.14
C ASP A 108 9.25 -4.99 15.77
N LEU A 109 8.25 -5.12 14.90
CA LEU A 109 6.86 -5.40 15.19
C LEU A 109 6.42 -6.65 14.42
N VAL A 110 5.44 -7.36 14.95
CA VAL A 110 4.84 -8.50 14.27
C VAL A 110 3.33 -8.36 14.30
N PHE A 111 2.71 -8.38 13.13
CA PHE A 111 1.27 -8.31 12.98
C PHE A 111 0.69 -9.63 12.47
N ALA A 112 -0.25 -10.22 13.21
CA ALA A 112 -1.12 -11.27 12.69
C ALA A 112 -2.26 -10.60 11.92
N THR A 113 -2.36 -10.91 10.63
CA THR A 113 -3.42 -10.45 9.73
C THR A 113 -4.23 -11.63 9.22
N ARG A 114 -5.36 -11.39 8.56
CA ARG A 114 -6.10 -12.44 7.87
C ARG A 114 -5.32 -13.07 6.69
N ALA A 115 -4.39 -12.32 6.11
CA ALA A 115 -3.53 -12.82 5.02
C ALA A 115 -2.28 -13.54 5.53
N GLY A 116 -2.04 -13.59 6.85
CA GLY A 116 -0.88 -14.21 7.48
C GLY A 116 -0.09 -13.28 8.38
N THR A 117 1.08 -13.72 8.81
CA THR A 117 1.97 -12.96 9.69
C THR A 117 2.82 -11.98 8.88
N VAL A 118 2.81 -10.71 9.29
CA VAL A 118 3.55 -9.62 8.65
C VAL A 118 4.56 -9.04 9.62
N PRO A 119 5.86 -9.29 9.43
CA PRO A 119 6.90 -8.60 10.16
C PRO A 119 7.09 -7.18 9.59
N VAL A 120 7.27 -6.22 10.50
CA VAL A 120 7.52 -4.82 10.17
C VAL A 120 8.66 -4.30 11.02
N THR A 121 9.66 -3.68 10.41
CA THR A 121 10.74 -2.99 11.12
C THR A 121 10.50 -1.50 11.07
N VAL A 122 10.55 -0.82 12.22
CA VAL A 122 10.49 0.64 12.29
C VAL A 122 11.84 1.18 12.71
N THR A 123 12.36 2.13 11.94
CA THR A 123 13.61 2.86 12.23
C THR A 123 13.32 4.33 12.45
N ARG A 124 14.26 5.00 13.14
CA ARG A 124 14.26 6.46 13.29
C ARG A 124 15.46 7.03 12.55
N GLU A 125 15.19 7.88 11.59
CA GLU A 125 16.21 8.61 10.83
C GLU A 125 16.89 9.68 11.69
N ALA A 126 18.02 10.22 11.20
CA ALA A 126 18.77 11.23 11.92
C ALA A 126 17.99 12.55 12.18
N ASP A 127 17.03 12.86 11.30
CA ASP A 127 16.12 14.01 11.45
C ASP A 127 14.94 13.76 12.38
N GLY A 128 14.85 12.55 12.94
CA GLY A 128 13.77 12.12 13.84
C GLY A 128 12.60 11.45 13.14
N THR A 129 12.55 11.44 11.80
CA THR A 129 11.49 10.81 11.01
C THR A 129 11.42 9.30 11.30
N LEU A 130 10.21 8.78 11.53
CA LEU A 130 9.98 7.35 11.65
C LEU A 130 9.65 6.75 10.28
N ARG A 131 10.33 5.66 9.96
CA ARG A 131 10.10 4.87 8.74
C ARG A 131 9.76 3.44 9.11
N ALA A 132 8.72 2.92 8.51
CA ALA A 132 8.35 1.51 8.66
C ALA A 132 8.60 0.76 7.35
N THR A 133 9.09 -0.47 7.47
CA THR A 133 9.41 -1.34 6.33
C THR A 133 8.77 -2.70 6.55
N LEU A 134 7.98 -3.14 5.58
CA LEU A 134 7.42 -4.50 5.55
C LEU A 134 8.08 -5.33 4.44
N THR A 135 8.05 -6.65 4.65
CA THR A 135 8.59 -7.63 3.72
C THR A 135 7.43 -8.35 3.02
N SER A 136 7.49 -8.44 1.70
CA SER A 136 6.49 -9.13 0.90
C SER A 136 6.44 -10.64 1.16
N VAL A 137 5.37 -11.28 0.73
CA VAL A 137 5.37 -12.72 0.46
C VAL A 137 6.29 -13.02 -0.73
N GLU A 138 6.53 -14.30 -1.03
CA GLU A 138 7.31 -14.70 -2.20
C GLU A 138 6.63 -14.18 -3.49
N PRO A 139 7.32 -13.37 -4.29
CA PRO A 139 6.74 -12.74 -5.47
C PRO A 139 6.79 -13.67 -6.69
N ARG A 140 5.99 -13.30 -7.70
CA ARG A 140 6.04 -13.90 -9.04
C ARG A 140 5.69 -12.87 -10.10
N VAL A 141 6.19 -13.09 -11.31
CA VAL A 141 5.93 -12.23 -12.47
C VAL A 141 5.43 -13.10 -13.62
N GLU A 142 4.37 -12.68 -14.27
CA GLU A 142 3.67 -13.42 -15.33
C GLU A 142 3.55 -12.55 -16.57
N GLU A 143 3.50 -13.18 -17.74
CA GLU A 143 3.16 -12.48 -18.99
C GLU A 143 1.68 -12.14 -18.99
N ILE A 144 1.33 -11.00 -19.60
CA ILE A 144 -0.06 -10.66 -19.93
C ILE A 144 -0.36 -11.11 -21.34
N GLY A 145 -1.56 -11.63 -21.58
CA GLY A 145 -2.02 -11.99 -22.92
C GLY A 145 -2.15 -10.76 -23.83
N PRO A 146 -1.94 -10.92 -25.14
CA PRO A 146 -2.02 -9.80 -26.08
C PRO A 146 -3.41 -9.15 -26.15
N GLU A 147 -4.47 -9.92 -25.98
CA GLU A 147 -5.85 -9.43 -25.96
C GLU A 147 -6.13 -8.62 -24.68
N GLU A 148 -5.69 -9.11 -23.52
CA GLU A 148 -5.82 -8.42 -22.25
C GLU A 148 -5.00 -7.12 -22.21
N LEU A 149 -3.80 -7.13 -22.79
CA LEU A 149 -3.00 -5.91 -22.92
C LEU A 149 -3.69 -4.89 -23.83
N ALA A 150 -4.21 -5.33 -24.97
CA ALA A 150 -4.94 -4.44 -25.89
C ALA A 150 -6.18 -3.82 -25.19
N GLU A 151 -6.88 -4.62 -24.37
CA GLU A 151 -8.05 -4.16 -23.62
C GLU A 151 -7.64 -3.16 -22.53
N ALA A 152 -6.54 -3.41 -21.80
CA ALA A 152 -6.00 -2.48 -20.80
C ALA A 152 -5.64 -1.13 -21.44
N LEU A 153 -4.94 -1.15 -22.56
CA LEU A 153 -4.56 0.06 -23.29
C LEU A 153 -5.78 0.81 -23.83
N ALA A 154 -6.78 0.09 -24.34
CA ALA A 154 -8.01 0.70 -24.81
C ALA A 154 -8.81 1.34 -23.65
N ALA A 155 -8.87 0.71 -22.48
CA ALA A 155 -9.51 1.27 -21.29
C ALA A 155 -8.77 2.51 -20.78
N LEU A 156 -7.42 2.53 -20.86
CA LEU A 156 -6.57 3.67 -20.49
C LEU A 156 -6.55 4.78 -21.55
N GLY A 157 -7.07 4.52 -22.76
CA GLY A 157 -6.92 5.45 -23.89
C GLY A 157 -5.47 5.63 -24.35
N TRP A 158 -4.60 4.65 -24.09
CA TRP A 158 -3.18 4.69 -24.43
C TRP A 158 -2.91 3.95 -25.76
N PRO A 159 -2.40 4.63 -26.79
CA PRO A 159 -1.85 3.93 -27.94
C PRO A 159 -0.60 3.14 -27.53
N SER A 160 -0.36 2.00 -28.18
CA SER A 160 0.82 1.16 -27.89
C SER A 160 2.16 1.90 -28.09
N ALA A 161 2.18 2.93 -28.93
CA ALA A 161 3.34 3.79 -29.14
C ALA A 161 3.71 4.64 -27.92
N ASP A 162 2.80 4.82 -26.97
CA ASP A 162 3.03 5.57 -25.72
C ASP A 162 3.70 4.71 -24.63
N LEU A 163 3.86 3.40 -24.89
CA LEU A 163 4.56 2.50 -23.96
C LEU A 163 6.09 2.64 -24.08
N ASP A 164 6.78 2.52 -22.95
CA ASP A 164 8.23 2.37 -22.94
C ASP A 164 8.62 0.92 -23.26
N PRO A 165 9.27 0.62 -24.40
CA PRO A 165 9.67 -0.73 -24.77
C PRO A 165 10.70 -1.36 -23.83
N ARG A 166 11.37 -0.54 -22.99
CA ARG A 166 12.30 -1.03 -21.95
C ARG A 166 11.60 -1.55 -20.72
N LEU A 167 10.30 -1.26 -20.55
CA LEU A 167 9.45 -1.69 -19.44
C LEU A 167 8.28 -2.53 -20.00
N PRO A 168 8.52 -3.80 -20.42
CA PRO A 168 7.49 -4.60 -21.03
C PRO A 168 6.35 -4.90 -20.08
N ALA A 169 5.11 -4.91 -20.58
CA ALA A 169 3.93 -5.18 -19.77
C ALA A 169 3.99 -6.57 -19.11
N ARG A 170 3.72 -6.65 -17.81
CA ARG A 170 3.68 -7.88 -17.03
C ARG A 170 2.61 -7.78 -15.94
N ILE A 171 2.12 -8.93 -15.50
CA ILE A 171 1.38 -9.03 -14.24
C ILE A 171 2.37 -9.45 -13.16
N ALA A 172 2.53 -8.61 -12.14
CA ALA A 172 3.43 -8.87 -11.02
C ALA A 172 2.63 -9.06 -9.73
N PHE A 173 3.12 -9.96 -8.87
CA PHE A 173 2.52 -10.32 -7.59
C PHE A 173 3.58 -10.26 -6.48
N ALA A 174 3.22 -9.62 -5.37
CA ALA A 174 3.98 -9.66 -4.13
C ALA A 174 3.05 -9.55 -2.89
N GLY A 175 1.93 -10.28 -2.94
CA GLY A 175 0.83 -10.24 -1.98
C GLY A 175 -0.51 -9.83 -2.61
N ALA A 176 -0.45 -9.06 -3.69
CA ALA A 176 -1.57 -8.72 -4.56
C ALA A 176 -1.08 -8.68 -6.01
N ARG A 177 -2.00 -8.79 -6.97
CA ARG A 177 -1.68 -8.80 -8.42
C ARG A 177 -1.83 -7.39 -8.98
N HIS A 178 -0.83 -6.97 -9.74
CA HIS A 178 -0.78 -5.65 -10.37
C HIS A 178 -0.34 -5.79 -11.82
N LEU A 179 -1.02 -5.09 -12.73
CA LEU A 179 -0.55 -4.97 -14.11
C LEU A 179 0.45 -3.81 -14.19
N VAL A 180 1.70 -4.09 -14.52
CA VAL A 180 2.75 -3.07 -14.71
C VAL A 180 2.80 -2.67 -16.18
N LEU A 181 2.66 -1.37 -16.44
CA LEU A 181 2.75 -0.76 -17.78
C LEU A 181 3.73 0.40 -17.76
N GLY A 182 4.76 0.34 -18.61
CA GLY A 182 5.74 1.40 -18.78
C GLY A 182 5.20 2.55 -19.62
N ALA A 183 5.19 3.78 -19.09
CA ALA A 183 4.90 5.00 -19.84
C ALA A 183 6.16 5.50 -20.55
N GLY A 184 6.06 5.85 -21.83
CA GLY A 184 7.16 6.34 -22.65
C GLY A 184 7.70 7.72 -22.24
N SER A 185 6.89 8.51 -21.51
CA SER A 185 7.29 9.82 -20.99
C SER A 185 6.61 10.18 -19.68
N ARG A 186 7.14 11.19 -18.97
CA ARG A 186 6.53 11.71 -17.74
C ARG A 186 5.19 12.39 -18.01
N GLU A 187 5.08 13.05 -19.16
CA GLU A 187 3.83 13.70 -19.61
C GLU A 187 2.74 12.66 -19.84
N ARG A 188 3.08 11.52 -20.46
CA ARG A 188 2.12 10.42 -20.65
C ARG A 188 1.65 9.85 -19.31
N LEU A 189 2.56 9.69 -18.35
CA LEU A 189 2.19 9.26 -17.01
C LEU A 189 1.26 10.27 -16.31
N ALA A 190 1.56 11.57 -16.44
CA ALA A 190 0.77 12.63 -15.80
C ALA A 190 -0.65 12.75 -16.35
N ASP A 191 -0.84 12.44 -17.63
CA ASP A 191 -2.15 12.49 -18.29
C ASP A 191 -2.91 11.17 -18.06
N LEU A 192 -3.57 11.07 -16.91
CA LEU A 192 -4.39 9.93 -16.53
C LEU A 192 -5.87 10.27 -16.68
N SER A 193 -6.45 9.78 -17.76
CA SER A 193 -7.89 9.76 -17.98
C SER A 193 -8.24 8.40 -18.58
N TYR A 194 -9.15 7.65 -17.96
CA TYR A 194 -9.46 6.29 -18.38
C TYR A 194 -10.94 5.96 -18.20
N ASP A 195 -11.40 4.95 -18.93
CA ASP A 195 -12.73 4.38 -18.79
C ASP A 195 -12.78 3.52 -17.51
N PHE A 196 -13.38 4.08 -16.46
CA PHE A 196 -13.42 3.50 -15.12
C PHE A 196 -14.08 2.12 -15.10
N GLU A 197 -15.25 1.98 -15.71
CA GLU A 197 -16.02 0.73 -15.70
C GLU A 197 -15.34 -0.35 -16.56
N ARG A 198 -14.79 0.04 -17.68
CA ARG A 198 -14.07 -0.86 -18.58
C ARG A 198 -12.81 -1.40 -17.92
N LEU A 199 -12.02 -0.53 -17.29
CA LEU A 199 -10.81 -0.95 -16.57
C LEU A 199 -11.16 -1.81 -15.36
N ALA A 200 -12.20 -1.48 -14.59
CA ALA A 200 -12.69 -2.29 -13.48
C ALA A 200 -13.10 -3.70 -13.92
N ALA A 201 -13.79 -3.82 -15.05
CA ALA A 201 -14.20 -5.12 -15.61
C ALA A 201 -12.99 -5.99 -15.98
N LEU A 202 -12.00 -5.42 -16.65
CA LEU A 202 -10.75 -6.13 -16.98
C LEU A 202 -10.00 -6.55 -15.72
N MET A 203 -9.85 -5.64 -14.76
CA MET A 203 -9.16 -5.91 -13.49
C MET A 203 -9.86 -7.03 -12.71
N GLY A 204 -11.20 -7.04 -12.67
CA GLY A 204 -11.97 -8.13 -12.07
C GLY A 204 -11.76 -9.48 -12.77
N LYS A 205 -11.70 -9.49 -14.12
CA LYS A 205 -11.42 -10.69 -14.91
C LYS A 205 -10.05 -11.27 -14.60
N LEU A 206 -9.04 -10.43 -14.40
CA LEU A 206 -7.63 -10.82 -14.22
C LEU A 206 -7.22 -10.91 -12.74
N ASP A 207 -8.14 -10.68 -11.80
CA ASP A 207 -7.88 -10.61 -10.37
C ASP A 207 -6.77 -9.59 -10.03
N LEU A 208 -6.84 -8.39 -10.64
CA LEU A 208 -5.88 -7.32 -10.41
C LEU A 208 -6.37 -6.39 -9.31
N THR A 209 -5.45 -5.97 -8.44
CA THR A 209 -5.70 -4.95 -7.42
C THR A 209 -5.56 -3.55 -8.00
N THR A 210 -4.44 -3.24 -8.66
CA THR A 210 -4.26 -1.98 -9.39
C THR A 210 -3.62 -2.22 -10.75
N VAL A 211 -3.68 -1.23 -11.63
CA VAL A 211 -2.78 -1.10 -12.78
C VAL A 211 -1.70 -0.12 -12.40
N GLN A 212 -0.45 -0.57 -12.32
CA GLN A 212 0.68 0.30 -12.01
C GLN A 212 1.31 0.87 -13.27
N LEU A 213 1.06 2.14 -13.52
CA LEU A 213 1.66 2.91 -14.61
C LEU A 213 3.01 3.45 -14.13
N VAL A 214 4.09 3.25 -14.90
CA VAL A 214 5.45 3.51 -14.45
C VAL A 214 6.22 4.33 -15.49
N TRP A 215 6.80 5.44 -15.09
CA TRP A 215 7.82 6.15 -15.86
C TRP A 215 9.17 6.08 -15.16
N ARG A 216 10.20 5.69 -15.91
CA ARG A 216 11.57 5.54 -15.41
C ARG A 216 12.33 6.85 -15.54
N ALA A 217 12.56 7.55 -14.43
CA ALA A 217 13.31 8.79 -14.39
C ALA A 217 14.83 8.55 -14.40
N SER A 218 15.29 7.47 -13.75
CA SER A 218 16.70 7.06 -13.73
C SER A 218 16.83 5.55 -13.52
N ASP A 219 18.02 5.05 -13.27
CA ASP A 219 18.24 3.62 -13.01
C ASP A 219 17.56 3.12 -11.75
N THR A 220 17.34 3.98 -10.76
CA THR A 220 16.76 3.62 -9.46
C THR A 220 15.57 4.50 -9.04
N VAL A 221 15.17 5.48 -9.87
CA VAL A 221 14.06 6.38 -9.56
C VAL A 221 12.95 6.23 -10.59
N PHE A 222 11.74 6.02 -10.10
CA PHE A 222 10.55 5.81 -10.89
C PHE A 222 9.42 6.71 -10.39
N HIS A 223 8.59 7.21 -11.29
CA HIS A 223 7.32 7.84 -10.97
C HIS A 223 6.21 6.86 -11.35
N VAL A 224 5.24 6.71 -10.48
CA VAL A 224 4.18 5.72 -10.66
C VAL A 224 2.81 6.30 -10.38
N ARG A 225 1.79 5.74 -11.03
CA ARG A 225 0.38 5.98 -10.74
C ARG A 225 -0.36 4.66 -10.70
N ASP A 226 -1.31 4.54 -9.80
CA ASP A 226 -2.04 3.30 -9.54
C ASP A 226 -3.56 3.49 -9.67
N PRO A 227 -4.13 3.48 -10.90
CA PRO A 227 -5.58 3.35 -11.12
C PRO A 227 -6.18 2.21 -10.31
N PHE A 228 -7.26 2.51 -9.56
CA PHE A 228 -7.85 1.54 -8.63
C PHE A 228 -9.39 1.47 -8.70
N PRO A 229 -9.98 1.31 -9.89
CA PRO A 229 -11.44 1.31 -10.03
C PRO A 229 -12.13 0.14 -9.33
N VAL A 230 -11.50 -1.04 -9.19
CA VAL A 230 -12.06 -2.17 -8.40
C VAL A 230 -12.17 -1.84 -6.90
N GLY A 231 -11.37 -0.93 -6.39
CA GLY A 231 -11.47 -0.37 -5.04
C GLY A 231 -12.51 0.74 -4.92
N GLY A 232 -13.11 1.17 -6.04
CA GLY A 232 -14.13 2.22 -6.07
C GLY A 232 -13.55 3.64 -6.07
N VAL A 233 -12.26 3.79 -6.32
CA VAL A 233 -11.56 5.09 -6.43
C VAL A 233 -10.84 5.21 -7.77
N VAL A 234 -10.65 6.44 -8.22
CA VAL A 234 -9.96 6.66 -9.50
C VAL A 234 -8.51 6.23 -9.42
N GLU A 235 -7.82 6.55 -8.32
CA GLU A 235 -6.39 6.30 -8.15
C GLU A 235 -6.05 6.19 -6.66
N ASP A 236 -5.09 5.35 -6.33
CA ASP A 236 -4.54 5.22 -4.98
C ASP A 236 -3.27 6.07 -4.83
N PRO A 237 -3.13 6.91 -3.78
CA PRO A 237 -2.00 7.85 -3.66
C PRO A 237 -0.67 7.20 -3.26
N ALA A 238 -0.68 6.00 -2.66
CA ALA A 238 0.54 5.25 -2.37
C ALA A 238 0.22 3.76 -2.13
N THR A 239 0.68 2.90 -3.03
CA THR A 239 0.33 1.48 -3.09
C THR A 239 1.54 0.59 -2.78
N GLY A 240 1.75 0.29 -1.50
CA GLY A 240 2.89 -0.52 -1.05
C GLY A 240 2.96 -1.91 -1.70
N ALA A 241 1.82 -2.56 -1.95
CA ALA A 241 1.76 -3.86 -2.60
C ALA A 241 2.19 -3.80 -4.07
N ALA A 242 1.79 -2.74 -4.80
CA ALA A 242 2.24 -2.51 -6.17
C ALA A 242 3.73 -2.19 -6.22
N ALA A 243 4.25 -1.39 -5.28
CA ALA A 243 5.68 -1.13 -5.16
C ALA A 243 6.49 -2.41 -4.91
N ALA A 244 5.99 -3.33 -4.07
CA ALA A 244 6.62 -4.64 -3.87
C ALA A 244 6.60 -5.48 -5.15
N ALA A 245 5.46 -5.53 -5.83
CA ALA A 245 5.31 -6.24 -7.10
C ALA A 245 6.23 -5.65 -8.19
N PHE A 246 6.36 -4.32 -8.24
CA PHE A 246 7.29 -3.64 -9.15
C PHE A 246 8.75 -3.99 -8.86
N GLY A 247 9.15 -4.08 -7.58
CA GLY A 247 10.48 -4.52 -7.20
C GLY A 247 10.81 -5.93 -7.74
N ALA A 248 9.85 -6.87 -7.63
CA ALA A 248 9.98 -8.19 -8.19
C ALA A 248 10.06 -8.18 -9.72
N TYR A 249 9.20 -7.39 -10.37
CA TYR A 249 9.21 -7.16 -11.80
C TYR A 249 10.56 -6.62 -12.29
N ALA A 250 11.09 -5.59 -11.63
CA ALA A 250 12.33 -4.96 -12.02
C ALA A 250 13.54 -5.92 -11.89
N ARG A 251 13.53 -6.77 -10.87
CA ARG A 251 14.56 -7.81 -10.68
C ARG A 251 14.43 -8.95 -11.70
N GLU A 252 13.23 -9.48 -11.90
CA GLU A 252 12.97 -10.60 -12.83
C GLU A 252 13.39 -10.26 -14.26
N LEU A 253 13.12 -9.03 -14.69
CA LEU A 253 13.48 -8.54 -16.02
C LEU A 253 14.90 -7.96 -16.10
N ALA A 254 15.70 -8.11 -15.04
CA ALA A 254 17.06 -7.58 -14.95
C ALA A 254 17.17 -6.07 -15.30
N LEU A 255 16.14 -5.30 -14.95
CA LEU A 255 16.10 -3.84 -15.17
C LEU A 255 16.97 -3.10 -14.16
N VAL A 256 17.27 -3.75 -13.05
CA VAL A 256 18.10 -3.26 -11.94
C VAL A 256 19.00 -4.37 -11.41
N PRO A 257 20.15 -4.05 -10.76
CA PRO A 257 20.97 -5.05 -10.10
C PRO A 257 20.19 -5.85 -9.04
N PRO A 258 20.61 -7.11 -8.75
CA PRO A 258 19.96 -7.94 -7.71
C PRO A 258 19.99 -7.32 -6.31
N GLU A 259 21.01 -6.54 -6.00
CA GLU A 259 21.08 -5.71 -4.79
C GLU A 259 20.80 -4.27 -5.19
N SER A 260 19.64 -3.74 -4.82
CA SER A 260 19.21 -2.40 -5.24
C SER A 260 18.27 -1.77 -4.22
N VAL A 261 18.32 -0.45 -4.17
CA VAL A 261 17.32 0.38 -3.50
C VAL A 261 16.68 1.29 -4.54
N LEU A 262 15.36 1.12 -4.73
CA LEU A 262 14.60 1.91 -5.69
C LEU A 262 13.75 2.93 -4.94
N THR A 263 13.58 4.09 -5.54
CA THR A 263 12.67 5.14 -5.08
C THR A 263 11.51 5.25 -6.06
N LEU A 264 10.30 5.06 -5.55
CA LEU A 264 9.06 5.26 -6.30
C LEU A 264 8.37 6.52 -5.78
N HIS A 265 8.15 7.48 -6.67
CA HIS A 265 7.32 8.65 -6.43
C HIS A 265 5.90 8.37 -6.92
N GLN A 266 4.92 8.46 -6.03
CA GLN A 266 3.50 8.21 -6.32
C GLN A 266 2.65 9.36 -5.77
N GLY A 267 1.47 9.57 -6.33
CA GLY A 267 0.49 10.54 -5.81
C GLY A 267 0.82 12.00 -6.09
N GLU A 268 1.93 12.32 -6.78
CA GLU A 268 2.32 13.70 -7.09
C GLU A 268 1.24 14.42 -7.90
N ASP A 269 0.71 13.78 -8.95
CA ASP A 269 -0.33 14.33 -9.83
C ASP A 269 -1.71 14.38 -9.16
N MET A 270 -1.87 13.78 -7.97
CA MET A 270 -3.05 13.85 -7.12
C MET A 270 -2.93 14.95 -6.03
N GLY A 271 -1.78 15.62 -5.92
CA GLY A 271 -1.49 16.56 -4.83
C GLY A 271 -1.22 15.88 -3.48
N ARG A 272 -0.94 14.55 -3.46
CA ARG A 272 -0.56 13.77 -2.28
C ARG A 272 0.79 13.06 -2.49
N PRO A 273 1.89 13.82 -2.59
CA PRO A 273 3.21 13.25 -2.90
C PRO A 273 3.61 12.18 -1.87
N SER A 274 4.00 11.04 -2.39
CA SER A 274 4.40 9.86 -1.64
C SER A 274 5.74 9.34 -2.12
N VAL A 275 6.56 8.83 -1.19
CA VAL A 275 7.86 8.22 -1.50
C VAL A 275 7.90 6.82 -0.90
N LEU A 276 7.93 5.82 -1.79
CA LEU A 276 8.07 4.43 -1.43
C LEU A 276 9.50 3.97 -1.74
N THR A 277 10.17 3.40 -0.75
CA THR A 277 11.50 2.80 -0.91
C THR A 277 11.34 1.31 -1.09
N VAL A 278 11.82 0.78 -2.21
CA VAL A 278 11.82 -0.66 -2.52
C VAL A 278 13.24 -1.18 -2.42
N THR A 279 13.48 -2.13 -1.52
CA THR A 279 14.79 -2.73 -1.31
C THR A 279 14.79 -4.18 -1.77
N LEU A 280 15.73 -4.49 -2.64
CA LEU A 280 16.03 -5.82 -3.16
C LEU A 280 17.35 -6.28 -2.57
N HIS A 281 17.41 -7.52 -2.09
CA HIS A 281 18.65 -8.14 -1.64
C HIS A 281 19.00 -9.32 -2.52
N ALA A 282 20.27 -9.43 -2.87
CA ALA A 282 20.78 -10.56 -3.64
C ALA A 282 20.54 -11.87 -2.88
N GLY A 283 19.95 -12.87 -3.54
CA GLY A 283 19.65 -14.17 -2.95
C GLY A 283 18.38 -14.23 -2.08
N ASP A 284 17.71 -13.11 -1.79
CA ASP A 284 16.40 -13.07 -1.14
C ASP A 284 15.30 -12.81 -2.20
N PRO A 285 14.37 -13.75 -2.45
CA PRO A 285 13.30 -13.54 -3.41
C PRO A 285 12.31 -12.45 -2.97
N LYS A 286 12.18 -12.22 -1.68
CA LYS A 286 11.24 -11.25 -1.13
C LYS A 286 11.68 -9.82 -1.39
N VAL A 287 10.71 -8.93 -1.42
CA VAL A 287 10.89 -7.50 -1.63
C VAL A 287 10.53 -6.76 -0.34
N ARG A 288 11.36 -5.79 0.05
CA ARG A 288 11.06 -4.92 1.17
C ARG A 288 10.53 -3.58 0.67
N VAL A 289 9.42 -3.14 1.26
CA VAL A 289 8.84 -1.84 0.94
C VAL A 289 8.71 -1.02 2.22
N GLY A 290 9.27 0.16 2.19
CA GLY A 290 9.26 1.06 3.34
C GLY A 290 8.95 2.50 2.96
N GLY A 291 8.58 3.27 3.96
CA GLY A 291 8.34 4.70 3.83
C GLY A 291 8.15 5.37 5.18
N ALA A 292 8.22 6.69 5.17
CA ALA A 292 7.90 7.49 6.33
C ALA A 292 6.40 7.42 6.64
N GLY A 293 6.03 7.76 7.85
CA GLY A 293 4.66 8.05 8.22
C GLY A 293 4.60 9.30 9.08
N ALA A 294 3.49 10.02 8.99
CA ALA A 294 3.26 11.22 9.76
C ALA A 294 1.85 11.28 10.34
N ARG A 295 1.74 11.84 11.53
CA ARG A 295 0.44 12.11 12.15
C ARG A 295 -0.25 13.26 11.41
N MET A 296 -1.52 13.06 11.08
CA MET A 296 -2.36 14.08 10.46
C MET A 296 -3.17 14.85 11.53
N PRO A 297 -3.45 16.12 11.32
CA PRO A 297 -4.42 16.83 12.14
C PRO A 297 -5.81 16.19 11.99
N ARG A 298 -6.63 16.33 13.04
CA ARG A 298 -8.05 15.93 12.99
C ARG A 298 -8.84 16.89 12.12
#